data_dc6d33b8924a5a0ec01c4a3872a04a93
#
_entry.id   dc6d33b8924a5a0ec01c4a3872a04a93
#
_cell.length_a   1.000
_cell.length_b   1.000
_cell.length_c   1.000
_cell.angle_alpha   90.00
_cell.angle_beta   90.00
_cell.angle_gamma   90.00
#
_symmetry.space_group_name_H-M   'P 1'
#
loop_
_entity.id
_entity.type
_entity.pdbx_description
1 polymer ?
#
loop_
_entity_poly.entity_id
_entity_poly.type
_entity_poly.pdbx_seq_one_letter_code
_entity_poly.pdbx_strand_id
1 'polypeptide(L)'
;MKIIKRNGSEVVFDISKIIAAVTKANNVVPAAQQLSKQQIHAIADHVQAVCGARNHAMNVEEIQDLVENAIMDTGAHEVARKYITYRYVQGLKRTHNTTDDRILSLIECNNEEVKQENSNKNPTVNSVQRDYMAGEVSKDLTMRMLLPPEVVKAHEEGIIHFHDSDYFAQHMHNCDLVNLDDMLQNGTVISGTLIEKPHSFSTACNIATQIIAQVASNQYGGQSISLTHLAPFVDISRKKIRRDVEAELKNLDVRPSEEKVSEIVEGRLREEIKRGVQTIQYQEVTLMTTNGQAPFITVFMYLGEAGDNQRLKSDLAIIIEEMLRQRYQGVKNEAGVWITPAFPKLIYVLEEDNVREGTPYFYLTKLAAKCTAKRMVPDYISEKKMREYKLSKGETEGHGDVYTCMGCRSFLTPDRSGNGWDNIANAKNYDGKPKYYGRFNQGVVTINLVDVALSSGGDFDRFWKIFDERLDLCHTALMCRHNRLKGTLSDAAPILWQYGALARLQKGEPIDKLLYGGYSTISLGYAGIELHHPPLQTPPGAVHRQRLYL
;
A
#
# COMPACT_ATOMS: atom_id res chain seq x y z
N MET A 1 28.17 -17.31 -31.89
CA MET A 1 26.87 -17.55 -31.22
C MET A 1 26.93 -16.87 -29.83
N LYS A 2 25.88 -16.14 -29.47
CA LYS A 2 25.71 -15.52 -28.14
C LYS A 2 24.68 -16.28 -27.32
N ILE A 3 24.82 -16.23 -26.01
CA ILE A 3 23.90 -16.80 -25.05
C ILE A 3 23.55 -15.76 -23.99
N ILE A 4 22.38 -15.89 -23.39
CA ILE A 4 21.91 -15.01 -22.33
C ILE A 4 22.22 -15.67 -20.97
N LYS A 5 23.03 -14.99 -20.15
CA LYS A 5 23.25 -15.41 -18.76
C LYS A 5 22.00 -15.15 -17.93
N ARG A 6 21.94 -15.78 -16.73
CA ARG A 6 20.86 -15.59 -15.74
C ARG A 6 20.63 -14.14 -15.30
N ASN A 7 21.65 -13.31 -15.36
CA ASN A 7 21.55 -11.87 -15.09
C ASN A 7 21.16 -11.02 -16.32
N GLY A 8 20.69 -11.65 -17.38
CA GLY A 8 20.28 -10.97 -18.62
C GLY A 8 21.43 -10.54 -19.54
N SER A 9 22.70 -10.66 -19.13
CA SER A 9 23.82 -10.25 -19.96
C SER A 9 24.10 -11.24 -21.07
N GLU A 10 24.35 -10.75 -22.31
CA GLU A 10 24.78 -11.56 -23.43
C GLU A 10 26.30 -11.83 -23.38
N VAL A 11 26.67 -13.09 -23.56
CA VAL A 11 28.06 -13.52 -23.65
C VAL A 11 28.28 -14.49 -24.82
N VAL A 12 29.52 -14.66 -25.23
CA VAL A 12 29.89 -15.66 -26.23
C VAL A 12 29.71 -17.07 -25.65
N PHE A 13 29.11 -17.97 -26.44
CA PHE A 13 28.98 -19.37 -26.08
C PHE A 13 30.37 -20.03 -25.93
N ASP A 14 30.54 -20.78 -24.84
CA ASP A 14 31.80 -21.46 -24.51
C ASP A 14 31.51 -22.94 -24.24
N ILE A 15 31.84 -23.78 -25.22
CA ILE A 15 31.64 -25.24 -25.17
C ILE A 15 32.43 -25.92 -24.03
N SER A 16 33.57 -25.33 -23.63
CA SER A 16 34.38 -25.90 -22.59
C SER A 16 33.66 -25.99 -21.24
N LYS A 17 32.69 -25.11 -20.99
CA LYS A 17 31.85 -25.12 -19.79
C LYS A 17 30.93 -26.32 -19.74
N ILE A 18 30.38 -26.74 -20.90
CA ILE A 18 29.55 -27.94 -20.99
C ILE A 18 30.39 -29.18 -20.73
N ILE A 19 31.54 -29.28 -21.40
CA ILE A 19 32.48 -30.39 -21.21
C ILE A 19 32.88 -30.49 -19.73
N ALA A 20 33.27 -29.40 -19.09
CA ALA A 20 33.64 -29.37 -17.68
C ALA A 20 32.51 -29.79 -16.75
N ALA A 21 31.27 -29.35 -17.01
CA ALA A 21 30.11 -29.68 -16.20
C ALA A 21 29.73 -31.17 -16.30
N VAL A 22 29.69 -31.72 -17.52
CA VAL A 22 29.41 -33.14 -17.75
C VAL A 22 30.52 -34.00 -17.16
N THR A 23 31.80 -33.61 -17.33
CA THR A 23 32.94 -34.33 -16.75
C THR A 23 32.87 -34.39 -15.22
N LYS A 24 32.48 -33.30 -14.55
CA LYS A 24 32.30 -33.29 -13.09
C LYS A 24 31.19 -34.27 -12.65
N ALA A 25 30.07 -34.31 -13.34
CA ALA A 25 28.99 -35.26 -13.06
C ALA A 25 29.43 -36.73 -13.32
N ASN A 26 30.21 -36.92 -14.37
CA ASN A 26 30.75 -38.23 -14.76
C ASN A 26 31.73 -38.81 -13.73
N ASN A 27 32.62 -37.97 -13.19
CA ASN A 27 33.66 -38.40 -12.25
C ASN A 27 33.17 -38.89 -10.89
N VAL A 28 31.92 -38.59 -10.53
CA VAL A 28 31.30 -39.05 -9.26
C VAL A 28 30.46 -40.30 -9.42
N VAL A 29 30.44 -40.90 -10.63
CA VAL A 29 29.71 -42.12 -10.96
C VAL A 29 30.74 -43.28 -11.00
N PRO A 30 30.34 -44.52 -10.59
CA PRO A 30 31.22 -45.69 -10.70
C PRO A 30 31.79 -45.88 -12.11
N ALA A 31 33.05 -46.28 -12.23
CA ALA A 31 33.80 -46.37 -13.51
C ALA A 31 33.07 -47.17 -14.59
N ALA A 32 32.34 -48.23 -14.21
CA ALA A 32 31.56 -49.06 -15.14
C ALA A 32 30.34 -48.34 -15.80
N GLN A 33 29.95 -47.18 -15.24
CA GLN A 33 28.79 -46.42 -15.70
C GLN A 33 29.20 -45.02 -16.21
N GLN A 34 30.51 -44.78 -16.27
CA GLN A 34 31.02 -43.49 -16.76
C GLN A 34 30.97 -43.41 -18.29
N LEU A 35 30.71 -42.18 -18.78
CA LEU A 35 30.87 -41.82 -20.15
C LEU A 35 32.39 -41.69 -20.50
N SER A 36 32.77 -42.12 -21.68
CA SER A 36 34.10 -41.92 -22.23
C SER A 36 34.28 -40.44 -22.60
N LYS A 37 35.52 -39.99 -22.70
CA LYS A 37 35.85 -38.61 -23.15
C LYS A 37 35.23 -38.27 -24.51
N GLN A 38 35.19 -39.26 -25.44
CA GLN A 38 34.59 -39.09 -26.75
C GLN A 38 33.08 -38.85 -26.67
N GLN A 39 32.38 -39.56 -25.81
CA GLN A 39 30.94 -39.36 -25.61
C GLN A 39 30.66 -38.01 -24.97
N ILE A 40 31.49 -37.53 -24.01
CA ILE A 40 31.34 -36.22 -23.39
C ILE A 40 31.51 -35.12 -24.44
N HIS A 41 32.50 -35.22 -25.34
CA HIS A 41 32.69 -34.27 -26.43
C HIS A 41 31.51 -34.32 -27.42
N ALA A 42 31.02 -35.51 -27.78
CA ALA A 42 29.87 -35.67 -28.68
C ALA A 42 28.59 -34.97 -28.10
N ILE A 43 28.35 -35.11 -26.79
CA ILE A 43 27.26 -34.37 -26.12
C ILE A 43 27.43 -32.87 -26.26
N ALA A 44 28.62 -32.34 -25.99
CA ALA A 44 28.89 -30.93 -26.06
C ALA A 44 28.76 -30.37 -27.49
N ASP A 45 29.26 -31.11 -28.49
CA ASP A 45 29.15 -30.79 -29.92
C ASP A 45 27.68 -30.78 -30.39
N HIS A 46 26.90 -31.78 -29.93
CA HIS A 46 25.46 -31.84 -30.21
C HIS A 46 24.72 -30.62 -29.67
N VAL A 47 24.95 -30.27 -28.41
CA VAL A 47 24.33 -29.08 -27.79
C VAL A 47 24.75 -27.81 -28.51
N GLN A 48 26.03 -27.68 -28.90
CA GLN A 48 26.50 -26.53 -29.70
C GLN A 48 25.79 -26.43 -31.05
N ALA A 49 25.61 -27.56 -31.75
CA ALA A 49 24.92 -27.61 -33.03
C ALA A 49 23.45 -27.19 -32.89
N VAL A 50 22.73 -27.71 -31.90
CA VAL A 50 21.34 -27.33 -31.63
C VAL A 50 21.23 -25.83 -31.27
N CYS A 51 22.10 -25.32 -30.45
CA CYS A 51 22.13 -23.89 -30.11
C CYS A 51 22.45 -23.03 -31.33
N GLY A 52 23.35 -23.49 -32.21
CA GLY A 52 23.71 -22.79 -33.46
C GLY A 52 22.60 -22.76 -34.52
N ALA A 53 21.70 -23.73 -34.51
CA ALA A 53 20.57 -23.82 -35.41
C ALA A 53 19.37 -22.91 -35.00
N ARG A 54 19.38 -22.35 -33.82
CA ARG A 54 18.34 -21.44 -33.32
C ARG A 54 18.55 -20.01 -33.80
N ASN A 55 17.47 -19.32 -34.17
CA ASN A 55 17.51 -17.94 -34.69
C ASN A 55 17.54 -16.87 -33.54
N HIS A 56 17.67 -17.26 -32.30
CA HIS A 56 17.73 -16.37 -31.14
C HIS A 56 18.79 -16.84 -30.15
N ALA A 57 19.29 -15.91 -29.32
CA ALA A 57 20.21 -16.23 -28.26
C ALA A 57 19.48 -17.03 -27.16
N MET A 58 19.95 -18.25 -26.89
CA MET A 58 19.37 -19.12 -25.86
C MET A 58 19.84 -18.72 -24.47
N ASN A 59 18.96 -18.88 -23.48
CA ASN A 59 19.35 -18.68 -22.09
C ASN A 59 20.08 -19.92 -21.51
N VAL A 60 20.81 -19.72 -20.42
CA VAL A 60 21.63 -20.78 -19.80
C VAL A 60 20.78 -21.96 -19.34
N GLU A 61 19.54 -21.77 -18.93
CA GLU A 61 18.66 -22.87 -18.44
C GLU A 61 18.24 -23.76 -19.62
N GLU A 62 17.86 -23.17 -20.75
CA GLU A 62 17.55 -23.94 -21.96
C GLU A 62 18.74 -24.77 -22.45
N ILE A 63 19.96 -24.23 -22.35
CA ILE A 63 21.17 -24.98 -22.68
C ILE A 63 21.40 -26.12 -21.71
N GLN A 64 21.13 -25.94 -20.42
CA GLN A 64 21.25 -27.02 -19.43
C GLN A 64 20.21 -28.12 -19.64
N ASP A 65 18.99 -27.78 -20.06
CA ASP A 65 17.97 -28.76 -20.42
C ASP A 65 18.41 -29.59 -21.63
N LEU A 66 19.04 -28.95 -22.64
CA LEU A 66 19.62 -29.68 -23.77
C LEU A 66 20.75 -30.63 -23.35
N VAL A 67 21.61 -30.22 -22.42
CA VAL A 67 22.68 -31.06 -21.89
C VAL A 67 22.12 -32.26 -21.14
N GLU A 68 21.11 -32.07 -20.30
CA GLU A 68 20.43 -33.15 -19.56
C GLU A 68 19.82 -34.19 -20.51
N ASN A 69 19.07 -33.74 -21.50
CA ASN A 69 18.48 -34.59 -22.53
C ASN A 69 19.56 -35.34 -23.31
N ALA A 70 20.62 -34.66 -23.75
CA ALA A 70 21.70 -35.29 -24.49
C ALA A 70 22.45 -36.37 -23.67
N ILE A 71 22.62 -36.18 -22.35
CA ILE A 71 23.19 -37.20 -21.46
C ILE A 71 22.22 -38.42 -21.34
N MET A 72 20.91 -38.17 -21.17
CA MET A 72 19.89 -39.22 -21.09
C MET A 72 19.85 -40.05 -22.38
N ASP A 73 19.92 -39.40 -23.54
CA ASP A 73 19.90 -40.09 -24.84
C ASP A 73 21.09 -41.04 -25.06
N THR A 74 22.20 -40.84 -24.35
CA THR A 74 23.33 -41.77 -24.37
C THR A 74 23.08 -43.04 -23.53
N GLY A 75 21.97 -43.11 -22.77
CA GLY A 75 21.68 -44.19 -21.81
C GLY A 75 22.49 -44.11 -20.50
N ALA A 76 23.29 -43.08 -20.28
CA ALA A 76 24.09 -42.86 -19.07
C ALA A 76 23.25 -42.25 -17.93
N HIS A 77 22.20 -42.96 -17.50
CA HIS A 77 21.20 -42.45 -16.58
C HIS A 77 21.76 -42.02 -15.22
N GLU A 78 22.82 -42.71 -14.72
CA GLU A 78 23.44 -42.32 -13.46
C GLU A 78 24.22 -40.99 -13.58
N VAL A 79 24.87 -40.75 -14.74
CA VAL A 79 25.53 -39.47 -15.01
C VAL A 79 24.50 -38.36 -15.13
N ALA A 80 23.38 -38.63 -15.84
CA ALA A 80 22.28 -37.66 -15.95
C ALA A 80 21.70 -37.32 -14.56
N ARG A 81 21.46 -38.31 -13.72
CA ARG A 81 20.95 -38.09 -12.35
C ARG A 81 21.91 -37.25 -11.51
N LYS A 82 23.20 -37.49 -11.60
CA LYS A 82 24.22 -36.69 -10.89
C LYS A 82 24.30 -35.24 -11.44
N TYR A 83 24.15 -35.07 -12.75
CA TYR A 83 24.13 -33.75 -13.37
C TYR A 83 22.91 -32.93 -12.94
N ILE A 84 21.70 -33.52 -12.98
CA ILE A 84 20.44 -32.90 -12.55
C ILE A 84 20.49 -32.56 -11.06
N THR A 85 20.93 -33.51 -10.22
CA THR A 85 21.07 -33.27 -8.77
C THR A 85 22.06 -32.13 -8.49
N TYR A 86 23.20 -32.11 -9.19
CA TYR A 86 24.18 -31.04 -9.03
C TYR A 86 23.60 -29.68 -9.46
N ARG A 87 22.93 -29.62 -10.62
CA ARG A 87 22.22 -28.42 -11.10
C ARG A 87 21.22 -27.90 -10.06
N TYR A 88 20.39 -28.81 -9.52
CA TYR A 88 19.41 -28.49 -8.50
C TYR A 88 20.05 -27.94 -7.22
N VAL A 89 21.07 -28.63 -6.69
CA VAL A 89 21.80 -28.18 -5.49
C VAL A 89 22.50 -26.83 -5.73
N GLN A 90 23.09 -26.61 -6.90
CA GLN A 90 23.68 -25.32 -7.25
C GLN A 90 22.61 -24.23 -7.45
N GLY A 91 21.43 -24.59 -7.92
CA GLY A 91 20.26 -23.72 -7.95
C GLY A 91 19.86 -23.27 -6.56
N LEU A 92 19.67 -24.22 -5.65
CA LEU A 92 19.36 -23.94 -4.24
C LEU A 92 20.44 -23.07 -3.57
N LYS A 93 21.72 -23.42 -3.75
CA LYS A 93 22.84 -22.63 -3.18
C LYS A 93 22.84 -21.18 -3.69
N ARG A 94 22.55 -20.96 -4.96
CA ARG A 94 22.44 -19.60 -5.53
C ARG A 94 21.25 -18.83 -4.98
N THR A 95 20.11 -19.50 -4.79
CA THR A 95 18.94 -18.88 -4.17
C THR A 95 19.21 -18.53 -2.71
N HIS A 96 19.87 -19.42 -1.96
CA HIS A 96 20.30 -19.14 -0.59
C HIS A 96 21.33 -18.00 -0.54
N ASN A 97 22.34 -18.04 -1.41
CA ASN A 97 23.37 -16.98 -1.44
C ASN A 97 22.77 -15.61 -1.78
N THR A 98 21.76 -15.54 -2.67
CA THR A 98 21.12 -14.25 -2.99
C THR A 98 20.34 -13.67 -1.81
N THR A 99 19.68 -14.47 -1.02
CA THR A 99 18.98 -14.02 0.19
C THR A 99 19.97 -13.63 1.28
N ASP A 100 20.99 -14.43 1.51
CA ASP A 100 22.07 -14.13 2.47
C ASP A 100 22.84 -12.86 2.06
N ASP A 101 23.20 -12.72 0.78
CA ASP A 101 23.88 -11.54 0.26
C ASP A 101 23.02 -10.27 0.39
N ARG A 102 21.71 -10.37 0.17
CA ARG A 102 20.78 -9.26 0.40
C ARG A 102 20.72 -8.88 1.88
N ILE A 103 20.57 -9.86 2.77
CA ILE A 103 20.56 -9.62 4.22
C ILE A 103 21.87 -8.96 4.67
N LEU A 104 23.02 -9.46 4.22
CA LEU A 104 24.33 -8.86 4.54
C LEU A 104 24.43 -7.43 4.01
N SER A 105 23.99 -7.17 2.77
CA SER A 105 24.02 -5.82 2.19
C SER A 105 23.12 -4.83 2.95
N LEU A 106 22.02 -5.30 3.55
CA LEU A 106 21.17 -4.50 4.44
C LEU A 106 21.90 -4.15 5.73
N ILE A 107 22.55 -5.14 6.37
CA ILE A 107 23.31 -4.95 7.62
C ILE A 107 24.48 -3.98 7.41
N GLU A 108 25.19 -4.12 6.29
CA GLU A 108 26.32 -3.28 5.91
C GLU A 108 25.92 -1.91 5.35
N CYS A 109 24.63 -1.63 5.22
CA CYS A 109 24.08 -0.41 4.60
C CYS A 109 24.58 -0.18 3.15
N ASN A 110 24.88 -1.24 2.41
CA ASN A 110 25.39 -1.19 1.03
C ASN A 110 24.29 -1.33 -0.03
N ASN A 111 23.05 -1.55 0.39
CA ASN A 111 21.92 -1.72 -0.53
C ASN A 111 21.39 -0.34 -0.98
N GLU A 112 21.78 0.09 -2.18
CA GLU A 112 21.37 1.38 -2.76
C GLU A 112 19.86 1.42 -3.10
N GLU A 113 19.27 0.28 -3.47
CA GLU A 113 17.85 0.16 -3.77
C GLU A 113 17.02 0.49 -2.52
N VAL A 114 17.36 -0.12 -1.39
CA VAL A 114 16.69 0.11 -0.11
C VAL A 114 16.89 1.54 0.41
N LYS A 115 18.05 2.15 0.16
CA LYS A 115 18.31 3.55 0.53
C LYS A 115 17.36 4.53 -0.16
N GLN A 116 16.84 4.18 -1.34
CA GLN A 116 15.99 5.05 -2.17
C GLN A 116 14.50 4.70 -2.07
N GLU A 117 14.16 3.54 -1.52
CA GLU A 117 12.83 2.95 -1.65
C GLU A 117 11.73 3.70 -0.89
N ASN A 118 11.98 4.18 0.32
CA ASN A 118 10.92 4.72 1.17
C ASN A 118 11.33 5.96 1.97
N SER A 119 10.57 7.04 1.78
CA SER A 119 10.75 8.27 2.56
C SER A 119 10.36 8.16 4.04
N ASN A 120 9.68 7.09 4.44
CA ASN A 120 9.21 6.85 5.81
C ASN A 120 10.00 5.77 6.58
N LYS A 121 11.04 5.19 5.95
CA LYS A 121 11.97 4.24 6.59
C LYS A 121 13.40 4.76 6.47
N ASN A 122 14.18 4.67 7.54
CA ASN A 122 15.62 4.97 7.51
C ASN A 122 16.42 3.67 7.62
N PRO A 123 17.03 3.18 6.52
CA PRO A 123 17.70 1.88 6.48
C PRO A 123 18.95 1.77 7.37
N THR A 124 19.44 2.86 7.93
CA THR A 124 20.59 2.85 8.84
C THR A 124 20.20 2.60 10.31
N VAL A 125 18.90 2.66 10.62
CA VAL A 125 18.40 2.45 11.99
C VAL A 125 18.22 0.96 12.26
N ASN A 126 18.75 0.46 13.37
CA ASN A 126 18.76 -0.96 13.72
C ASN A 126 17.37 -1.63 13.69
N SER A 127 16.32 -0.97 14.16
CA SER A 127 14.95 -1.52 14.12
C SER A 127 14.43 -1.65 12.70
N VAL A 128 14.76 -0.71 11.82
CA VAL A 128 14.40 -0.73 10.39
C VAL A 128 15.16 -1.84 9.67
N GLN A 129 16.47 -2.00 9.92
CA GLN A 129 17.26 -3.12 9.37
C GLN A 129 16.65 -4.47 9.74
N ARG A 130 16.22 -4.61 10.98
CA ARG A 130 15.58 -5.83 11.47
C ARG A 130 14.27 -6.13 10.75
N ASP A 131 13.46 -5.13 10.45
CA ASP A 131 12.24 -5.27 9.65
C ASP A 131 12.55 -5.67 8.20
N TYR A 132 13.54 -5.04 7.58
CA TYR A 132 14.00 -5.42 6.24
C TYR A 132 14.52 -6.87 6.17
N MET A 133 15.28 -7.30 7.17
CA MET A 133 15.74 -8.71 7.24
C MET A 133 14.55 -9.67 7.33
N ALA A 134 13.54 -9.37 8.15
CA ALA A 134 12.32 -10.15 8.23
C ALA A 134 11.56 -10.15 6.89
N GLY A 135 11.53 -9.02 6.20
CA GLY A 135 10.95 -8.87 4.86
C GLY A 135 11.66 -9.75 3.82
N GLU A 136 12.99 -9.77 3.77
CA GLU A 136 13.74 -10.63 2.83
C GLU A 136 13.47 -12.13 3.09
N VAL A 137 13.40 -12.56 4.34
CA VAL A 137 13.04 -13.94 4.69
C VAL A 137 11.60 -14.25 4.27
N SER A 138 10.67 -13.34 4.54
CA SER A 138 9.26 -13.50 4.15
C SER A 138 9.10 -13.55 2.63
N LYS A 139 9.82 -12.70 1.87
CA LYS A 139 9.84 -12.69 0.42
C LYS A 139 10.37 -14.01 -0.17
N ASP A 140 11.47 -14.53 0.36
CA ASP A 140 12.01 -15.83 -0.06
C ASP A 140 10.98 -16.96 0.16
N LEU A 141 10.37 -17.02 1.35
CA LEU A 141 9.33 -18.00 1.64
C LEU A 141 8.12 -17.85 0.71
N THR A 142 7.70 -16.63 0.46
CA THR A 142 6.56 -16.30 -0.42
C THR A 142 6.81 -16.81 -1.83
N MET A 143 7.94 -16.49 -2.43
CA MET A 143 8.27 -16.85 -3.80
C MET A 143 8.58 -18.34 -3.96
N ARG A 144 9.23 -18.95 -2.98
CA ARG A 144 9.67 -20.34 -3.06
C ARG A 144 8.62 -21.36 -2.64
N MET A 145 7.70 -21.00 -1.71
CA MET A 145 6.83 -21.98 -1.06
C MET A 145 5.34 -21.62 -1.05
N LEU A 146 4.98 -20.34 -1.04
CA LEU A 146 3.61 -19.94 -0.72
C LEU A 146 2.79 -19.55 -1.96
N LEU A 147 3.43 -19.10 -3.03
CA LEU A 147 2.76 -18.76 -4.27
C LEU A 147 2.82 -19.91 -5.28
N PRO A 148 1.80 -20.06 -6.16
CA PRO A 148 1.85 -20.96 -7.28
C PRO A 148 3.01 -20.62 -8.24
N PRO A 149 3.69 -21.61 -8.82
CA PRO A 149 4.85 -21.39 -9.72
C PRO A 149 4.56 -20.45 -10.89
N GLU A 150 3.35 -20.51 -11.46
CA GLU A 150 2.93 -19.63 -12.56
C GLU A 150 2.84 -18.16 -12.14
N VAL A 151 2.41 -17.87 -10.91
CA VAL A 151 2.36 -16.52 -10.36
C VAL A 151 3.77 -16.00 -10.10
N VAL A 152 4.63 -16.83 -9.52
CA VAL A 152 6.04 -16.48 -9.27
C VAL A 152 6.75 -16.17 -10.58
N LYS A 153 6.63 -17.05 -11.57
CA LYS A 153 7.23 -16.87 -12.89
C LYS A 153 6.76 -15.56 -13.55
N ALA A 154 5.47 -15.29 -13.52
CA ALA A 154 4.91 -14.09 -14.13
C ALA A 154 5.37 -12.80 -13.42
N HIS A 155 5.57 -12.86 -12.09
CA HIS A 155 6.14 -11.75 -11.33
C HIS A 155 7.62 -11.51 -11.68
N GLU A 156 8.42 -12.57 -11.75
CA GLU A 156 9.85 -12.51 -12.10
C GLU A 156 10.09 -12.04 -13.54
N GLU A 157 9.20 -12.41 -14.46
CA GLU A 157 9.23 -11.99 -15.87
C GLU A 157 8.64 -10.58 -16.08
N GLY A 158 8.10 -9.95 -15.05
CA GLY A 158 7.51 -8.60 -15.13
C GLY A 158 6.17 -8.53 -15.86
N ILE A 159 5.51 -9.67 -16.08
CA ILE A 159 4.18 -9.78 -16.70
C ILE A 159 3.10 -9.22 -15.78
N ILE A 160 3.20 -9.56 -14.50
CA ILE A 160 2.42 -8.98 -13.41
C ILE A 160 3.36 -8.53 -12.29
N HIS A 161 2.88 -7.67 -11.40
CA HIS A 161 3.58 -7.35 -10.16
C HIS A 161 2.73 -7.78 -8.96
N PHE A 162 3.23 -8.75 -8.19
CA PHE A 162 2.67 -9.15 -6.91
C PHE A 162 3.25 -8.22 -5.84
N HIS A 163 2.49 -7.19 -5.43
CA HIS A 163 2.95 -6.19 -4.47
C HIS A 163 3.25 -6.78 -3.09
N ASP A 164 4.18 -6.17 -2.36
CA ASP A 164 4.43 -6.45 -0.93
C ASP A 164 4.56 -7.94 -0.61
N SER A 165 5.35 -8.66 -1.41
CA SER A 165 5.62 -10.09 -1.23
C SER A 165 6.39 -10.38 0.06
N ASP A 166 7.07 -9.38 0.59
CA ASP A 166 7.79 -9.37 1.86
C ASP A 166 6.86 -9.40 3.09
N TYR A 167 5.57 -9.08 2.95
CA TYR A 167 4.55 -9.18 4.00
C TYR A 167 3.56 -10.34 3.80
N PHE A 168 3.65 -11.06 2.68
CA PHE A 168 2.66 -12.09 2.33
C PHE A 168 2.72 -13.33 3.22
N ALA A 169 3.89 -13.67 3.77
CA ALA A 169 4.04 -14.82 4.66
C ALA A 169 3.23 -14.66 5.97
N GLN A 170 3.04 -13.44 6.44
CA GLN A 170 2.17 -13.09 7.56
C GLN A 170 0.71 -13.00 7.11
N HIS A 171 -0.23 -13.15 8.06
CA HIS A 171 -1.67 -12.97 7.83
C HIS A 171 -2.05 -11.49 7.96
N MET A 172 -1.38 -10.64 7.18
CA MET A 172 -1.58 -9.18 7.16
C MET A 172 -2.28 -8.76 5.88
N HIS A 173 -3.08 -7.71 5.96
CA HIS A 173 -3.73 -7.09 4.81
C HIS A 173 -3.03 -5.76 4.44
N ASN A 174 -3.46 -5.15 3.34
CA ASN A 174 -2.79 -3.98 2.76
C ASN A 174 -3.22 -2.66 3.45
N CYS A 175 -4.32 -2.06 3.03
CA CYS A 175 -4.69 -0.68 3.39
C CYS A 175 -6.03 -0.63 4.14
N ASP A 176 -6.21 0.43 4.94
CA ASP A 176 -7.36 0.61 5.81
C ASP A 176 -8.06 1.97 5.64
N LEU A 177 -9.39 1.96 5.80
CA LEU A 177 -10.19 3.13 6.17
C LEU A 177 -10.53 3.02 7.65
N VAL A 178 -9.75 3.65 8.50
CA VAL A 178 -9.85 3.49 9.96
C VAL A 178 -11.15 4.10 10.50
N ASN A 179 -11.94 3.32 11.23
CA ASN A 179 -13.15 3.78 11.90
C ASN A 179 -12.81 4.51 13.21
N LEU A 180 -12.10 5.63 13.08
CA LEU A 180 -11.66 6.42 14.22
C LEU A 180 -12.84 7.00 15.01
N ASP A 181 -13.98 7.28 14.36
CA ASP A 181 -15.18 7.75 15.05
C ASP A 181 -15.68 6.73 16.09
N ASP A 182 -15.84 5.46 15.69
CA ASP A 182 -16.26 4.40 16.61
C ASP A 182 -15.30 4.25 17.79
N MET A 183 -13.99 4.27 17.52
CA MET A 183 -12.98 4.10 18.56
C MET A 183 -12.96 5.26 19.57
N LEU A 184 -13.14 6.48 19.10
CA LEU A 184 -13.17 7.67 19.96
C LEU A 184 -14.50 7.83 20.71
N GLN A 185 -15.63 7.49 20.09
CA GLN A 185 -16.95 7.65 20.73
C GLN A 185 -17.27 6.51 21.72
N ASN A 186 -16.81 5.30 21.45
CA ASN A 186 -17.13 4.11 22.23
C ASN A 186 -15.96 3.57 23.06
N GLY A 187 -14.80 4.22 22.96
CA GLY A 187 -13.58 3.71 23.55
C GLY A 187 -12.94 2.58 22.72
N THR A 188 -11.72 2.27 23.04
CA THR A 188 -10.90 1.24 22.40
C THR A 188 -9.92 0.64 23.41
N VAL A 189 -9.12 -0.36 22.97
CA VAL A 189 -8.05 -0.92 23.79
C VAL A 189 -6.73 -0.80 23.03
N ILE A 190 -5.74 -0.21 23.66
CA ILE A 190 -4.38 -0.08 23.11
C ILE A 190 -3.42 -0.80 24.04
N SER A 191 -2.69 -1.79 23.52
CA SER A 191 -1.71 -2.58 24.29
C SER A 191 -2.26 -3.12 25.62
N GLY A 192 -3.52 -3.60 25.60
CA GLY A 192 -4.20 -4.16 26.78
C GLY A 192 -4.78 -3.10 27.74
N THR A 193 -4.64 -1.81 27.44
CA THR A 193 -5.16 -0.71 28.26
C THR A 193 -6.45 -0.17 27.67
N LEU A 194 -7.53 -0.12 28.48
CA LEU A 194 -8.79 0.50 28.09
C LEU A 194 -8.61 2.02 27.94
N ILE A 195 -8.96 2.52 26.79
CA ILE A 195 -9.00 3.95 26.47
C ILE A 195 -10.46 4.37 26.36
N GLU A 196 -10.91 5.17 27.29
CA GLU A 196 -12.28 5.69 27.31
C GLU A 196 -12.46 6.84 26.32
N LYS A 197 -13.71 7.25 26.09
CA LYS A 197 -14.07 8.40 25.25
C LYS A 197 -13.32 9.66 25.70
N PRO A 198 -12.63 10.37 24.80
CA PRO A 198 -11.93 11.62 25.13
C PRO A 198 -12.88 12.71 25.67
N HIS A 199 -12.39 13.50 26.61
CA HIS A 199 -13.11 14.63 27.20
C HIS A 199 -12.60 15.99 26.70
N SER A 200 -11.79 16.02 25.64
CA SER A 200 -11.32 17.23 24.97
C SER A 200 -10.80 16.93 23.57
N PHE A 201 -10.73 17.96 22.74
CA PHE A 201 -10.15 17.85 21.39
C PHE A 201 -8.67 17.46 21.43
N SER A 202 -7.89 18.08 22.33
CA SER A 202 -6.45 17.73 22.47
C SER A 202 -6.25 16.27 22.84
N THR A 203 -7.08 15.73 23.75
CA THR A 203 -7.01 14.32 24.13
C THR A 203 -7.43 13.41 22.98
N ALA A 204 -8.47 13.80 22.22
CA ALA A 204 -8.89 13.04 21.04
C ALA A 204 -7.78 12.97 19.98
N CYS A 205 -7.08 14.08 19.72
CA CYS A 205 -5.94 14.11 18.80
C CYS A 205 -4.80 13.20 19.27
N ASN A 206 -4.47 13.21 20.56
CA ASN A 206 -3.42 12.36 21.11
C ASN A 206 -3.78 10.86 21.01
N ILE A 207 -5.02 10.50 21.36
CA ILE A 207 -5.49 9.10 21.23
C ILE A 207 -5.52 8.68 19.75
N ALA A 208 -5.97 9.56 18.86
CA ALA A 208 -5.97 9.29 17.42
C ALA A 208 -4.58 8.91 16.91
N THR A 209 -3.53 9.62 17.30
CA THR A 209 -2.15 9.31 16.87
C THR A 209 -1.65 7.98 17.43
N GLN A 210 -2.05 7.60 18.65
CA GLN A 210 -1.74 6.28 19.22
C GLN A 210 -2.46 5.16 18.43
N ILE A 211 -3.73 5.38 18.07
CA ILE A 211 -4.49 4.45 17.23
C ILE A 211 -3.80 4.27 15.88
N ILE A 212 -3.43 5.38 15.23
CA ILE A 212 -2.74 5.38 13.93
C ILE A 212 -1.44 4.57 14.00
N ALA A 213 -0.62 4.76 15.03
CA ALA A 213 0.62 4.01 15.22
C ALA A 213 0.38 2.51 15.42
N GLN A 214 -0.66 2.14 16.18
CA GLN A 214 -1.02 0.74 16.40
C GLN A 214 -1.59 0.08 15.14
N VAL A 215 -2.44 0.78 14.39
CA VAL A 215 -2.95 0.29 13.10
C VAL A 215 -1.79 0.07 12.13
N ALA A 216 -0.89 1.06 11.97
CA ALA A 216 0.28 0.96 11.11
C ALA A 216 1.25 -0.18 11.50
N SER A 217 1.22 -0.63 12.75
CA SER A 217 2.02 -1.78 13.21
C SER A 217 1.39 -3.13 12.87
N ASN A 218 0.15 -3.17 12.40
CA ASN A 218 -0.62 -4.39 12.18
C ASN A 218 -1.11 -4.58 10.74
N GLN A 219 -0.74 -3.69 9.83
CA GLN A 219 -1.00 -3.77 8.39
C GLN A 219 0.24 -3.26 7.64
N TYR A 220 0.36 -3.53 6.35
CA TYR A 220 1.56 -3.16 5.59
C TYR A 220 1.36 -2.02 4.58
N GLY A 221 0.13 -1.58 4.35
CA GLY A 221 -0.17 -0.49 3.43
C GLY A 221 -0.45 0.84 4.14
N GLY A 222 -1.18 1.71 3.48
CA GLY A 222 -1.59 3.01 4.02
C GLY A 222 -2.92 2.94 4.75
N GLN A 223 -3.11 3.86 5.68
CA GLN A 223 -4.37 4.06 6.36
C GLN A 223 -4.92 5.45 6.08
N SER A 224 -6.24 5.58 6.13
CA SER A 224 -6.92 6.87 5.97
C SER A 224 -7.83 7.16 7.14
N ILE A 225 -7.81 8.39 7.62
CA ILE A 225 -8.73 8.92 8.63
C ILE A 225 -9.44 10.15 8.09
N SER A 226 -10.60 10.49 8.67
CA SER A 226 -11.26 11.77 8.43
C SER A 226 -11.13 12.72 9.62
N LEU A 227 -10.91 14.01 9.36
CA LEU A 227 -10.95 15.04 10.40
C LEU A 227 -12.35 15.20 10.99
N THR A 228 -13.39 14.77 10.29
CA THR A 228 -14.77 14.78 10.79
C THR A 228 -14.91 13.94 12.06
N HIS A 229 -14.12 12.86 12.19
CA HIS A 229 -14.14 12.02 13.39
C HIS A 229 -13.64 12.74 14.66
N LEU A 230 -12.86 13.81 14.50
CA LEU A 230 -12.34 14.64 15.58
C LEU A 230 -13.24 15.83 15.90
N ALA A 231 -14.04 16.28 14.94
CA ALA A 231 -14.84 17.50 15.05
C ALA A 231 -15.85 17.50 16.24
N PRO A 232 -16.49 16.37 16.64
CA PRO A 232 -17.37 16.33 17.80
C PRO A 232 -16.68 16.74 19.12
N PHE A 233 -15.38 16.53 19.22
CA PHE A 233 -14.60 16.86 20.42
C PHE A 233 -14.29 18.35 20.56
N VAL A 234 -14.48 19.15 19.51
CA VAL A 234 -14.38 20.61 19.54
C VAL A 234 -15.49 21.19 20.42
N ASP A 235 -16.74 20.72 20.27
CA ASP A 235 -17.84 21.20 21.10
C ASP A 235 -17.69 20.76 22.57
N ILE A 236 -17.14 19.56 22.81
CA ILE A 236 -16.81 19.09 24.17
C ILE A 236 -15.77 20.04 24.81
N SER A 237 -14.70 20.37 24.11
CA SER A 237 -13.70 21.32 24.58
C SER A 237 -14.29 22.72 24.78
N ARG A 238 -15.13 23.21 23.88
CA ARG A 238 -15.78 24.52 24.01
C ARG A 238 -16.61 24.61 25.28
N LYS A 239 -17.42 23.60 25.56
CA LYS A 239 -18.21 23.52 26.80
C LYS A 239 -17.36 23.47 28.05
N LYS A 240 -16.24 22.75 28.02
CA LYS A 240 -15.28 22.68 29.11
C LYS A 240 -14.61 24.04 29.35
N ILE A 241 -14.06 24.65 28.29
CA ILE A 241 -13.40 25.96 28.35
C ILE A 241 -14.35 27.03 28.88
N ARG A 242 -15.64 27.02 28.44
CA ARG A 242 -16.64 27.95 28.94
C ARG A 242 -16.82 27.84 30.44
N ARG A 243 -16.99 26.61 30.98
CA ARG A 243 -17.10 26.38 32.42
C ARG A 243 -15.87 26.88 33.19
N ASP A 244 -14.69 26.63 32.64
CA ASP A 244 -13.43 27.05 33.26
C ASP A 244 -13.33 28.59 33.30
N VAL A 245 -13.65 29.26 32.18
CA VAL A 245 -13.68 30.74 32.07
C VAL A 245 -14.70 31.35 33.03
N GLU A 246 -15.91 30.82 33.11
CA GLU A 246 -16.97 31.29 34.00
C GLU A 246 -16.57 31.14 35.50
N ALA A 247 -15.91 30.03 35.82
CA ALA A 247 -15.37 29.80 37.18
C ALA A 247 -14.23 30.78 37.52
N GLU A 248 -13.31 31.02 36.61
CA GLU A 248 -12.22 32.00 36.79
C GLU A 248 -12.80 33.43 36.98
N LEU A 249 -13.75 33.84 36.15
CA LEU A 249 -14.38 35.15 36.24
C LEU A 249 -15.13 35.36 37.54
N LYS A 250 -15.84 34.32 38.00
CA LYS A 250 -16.52 34.30 39.31
C LYS A 250 -15.53 34.48 40.45
N ASN A 251 -14.40 33.76 40.41
CA ASN A 251 -13.37 33.87 41.47
C ASN A 251 -12.70 35.26 41.50
N LEU A 252 -12.66 35.95 40.37
CA LEU A 252 -12.09 37.31 40.27
C LEU A 252 -13.13 38.39 40.52
N ASP A 253 -14.40 38.03 40.76
CA ASP A 253 -15.55 38.96 40.86
C ASP A 253 -15.71 39.90 39.64
N VAL A 254 -15.42 39.36 38.46
CA VAL A 254 -15.53 40.09 37.18
C VAL A 254 -16.75 39.60 36.41
N ARG A 255 -17.58 40.51 35.89
CA ARG A 255 -18.81 40.20 35.16
C ARG A 255 -18.78 40.86 33.76
N PRO A 256 -18.05 40.29 32.80
CA PRO A 256 -18.04 40.80 31.42
C PRO A 256 -19.38 40.50 30.70
N SER A 257 -19.60 41.12 29.54
CA SER A 257 -20.71 40.77 28.66
C SER A 257 -20.58 39.33 28.15
N GLU A 258 -21.70 38.73 27.81
CA GLU A 258 -21.74 37.37 27.22
C GLU A 258 -20.93 37.28 25.92
N GLU A 259 -20.91 38.35 25.12
CA GLU A 259 -20.08 38.45 23.90
C GLU A 259 -18.59 38.33 24.25
N LYS A 260 -18.15 39.04 25.34
CA LYS A 260 -16.77 38.98 25.77
C LYS A 260 -16.37 37.61 26.33
N VAL A 261 -17.27 36.96 27.06
CA VAL A 261 -17.06 35.59 27.51
C VAL A 261 -16.90 34.65 26.30
N SER A 262 -17.80 34.78 25.32
CA SER A 262 -17.76 33.98 24.08
C SER A 262 -16.47 34.22 23.29
N GLU A 263 -16.01 35.46 23.17
CA GLU A 263 -14.72 35.77 22.52
C GLU A 263 -13.54 35.08 23.21
N ILE A 264 -13.49 35.14 24.55
CA ILE A 264 -12.44 34.46 25.33
C ILE A 264 -12.48 32.97 25.12
N VAL A 265 -13.67 32.36 25.17
CA VAL A 265 -13.86 30.93 24.96
C VAL A 265 -13.39 30.48 23.57
N GLU A 266 -13.82 31.17 22.51
CA GLU A 266 -13.43 30.83 21.14
C GLU A 266 -11.92 31.08 20.91
N GLY A 267 -11.32 32.09 21.53
CA GLY A 267 -9.88 32.33 21.51
C GLY A 267 -9.09 31.16 22.12
N ARG A 268 -9.48 30.70 23.31
CA ARG A 268 -8.85 29.55 23.99
C ARG A 268 -9.09 28.25 23.21
N LEU A 269 -10.28 28.08 22.64
CA LEU A 269 -10.60 26.91 21.82
C LEU A 269 -9.71 26.84 20.58
N ARG A 270 -9.50 27.96 19.87
CA ARG A 270 -8.61 28.00 18.71
C ARG A 270 -7.17 27.61 19.07
N GLU A 271 -6.67 28.05 20.24
CA GLU A 271 -5.35 27.62 20.73
C GLU A 271 -5.32 26.11 21.07
N GLU A 272 -6.39 25.56 21.61
CA GLU A 272 -6.48 24.11 21.83
C GLU A 272 -6.49 23.33 20.51
N ILE A 273 -7.27 23.77 19.52
CA ILE A 273 -7.33 23.16 18.18
C ILE A 273 -5.94 23.19 17.53
N LYS A 274 -5.27 24.35 17.59
CA LYS A 274 -3.91 24.51 17.07
C LYS A 274 -2.93 23.51 17.70
N ARG A 275 -2.96 23.33 19.01
CA ARG A 275 -2.11 22.36 19.71
C ARG A 275 -2.46 20.91 19.35
N GLY A 276 -3.76 20.58 19.26
CA GLY A 276 -4.21 19.25 18.87
C GLY A 276 -3.80 18.88 17.46
N VAL A 277 -3.97 19.79 16.49
CA VAL A 277 -3.52 19.58 15.11
C VAL A 277 -1.99 19.48 15.04
N GLN A 278 -1.27 20.29 15.83
CA GLN A 278 0.18 20.19 15.93
C GLN A 278 0.62 18.83 16.48
N THR A 279 -0.09 18.28 17.46
CA THR A 279 0.16 16.93 17.98
C THR A 279 0.06 15.90 16.87
N ILE A 280 -1.00 15.93 16.06
CA ILE A 280 -1.14 15.03 14.92
C ILE A 280 0.05 15.19 13.96
N GLN A 281 0.35 16.40 13.51
CA GLN A 281 1.40 16.67 12.53
C GLN A 281 2.79 16.21 12.99
N TYR A 282 3.14 16.42 14.24
CA TYR A 282 4.46 16.06 14.76
C TYR A 282 4.55 14.58 15.13
N GLN A 283 3.51 14.00 15.70
CA GLN A 283 3.55 12.58 16.05
C GLN A 283 3.60 11.69 14.81
N GLU A 284 2.89 12.04 13.72
CA GLU A 284 2.95 11.27 12.47
C GLU A 284 4.36 11.18 11.85
N VAL A 285 5.22 12.16 12.09
CA VAL A 285 6.59 12.16 11.57
C VAL A 285 7.63 11.70 12.59
N THR A 286 7.29 11.67 13.87
CA THR A 286 8.21 11.32 14.96
C THR A 286 7.94 9.96 15.59
N LEU A 287 6.72 9.43 15.46
CA LEU A 287 6.40 8.08 15.90
C LEU A 287 6.98 7.05 14.94
N MET A 288 7.65 6.08 15.52
CA MET A 288 8.11 4.90 14.82
C MET A 288 7.21 3.72 15.20
N THR A 289 6.63 3.05 14.20
CA THR A 289 5.85 1.83 14.40
C THR A 289 6.77 0.66 14.75
N THR A 290 6.19 -0.47 15.13
CA THR A 290 6.96 -1.71 15.37
C THR A 290 7.70 -2.20 14.13
N ASN A 291 7.28 -1.78 12.93
CA ASN A 291 7.92 -2.08 11.65
C ASN A 291 9.03 -1.07 11.29
N GLY A 292 9.44 -0.23 12.23
CA GLY A 292 10.53 0.73 12.04
C GLY A 292 10.24 1.85 11.05
N GLN A 293 8.97 2.16 10.75
CA GLN A 293 8.57 3.20 9.81
C GLN A 293 7.65 4.24 10.47
N ALA A 294 7.64 5.46 9.93
CA ALA A 294 6.58 6.41 10.24
C ALA A 294 5.25 5.92 9.62
N PRO A 295 4.09 6.15 10.27
CA PRO A 295 2.80 5.72 9.74
C PRO A 295 2.54 6.28 8.33
N PHE A 296 2.18 5.40 7.40
CA PHE A 296 1.72 5.80 6.08
C PHE A 296 0.24 6.19 6.18
N ILE A 297 -0.04 7.49 6.42
CA ILE A 297 -1.37 7.99 6.70
C ILE A 297 -1.84 9.05 5.71
N THR A 298 -3.13 8.98 5.38
CA THR A 298 -3.88 9.98 4.62
C THR A 298 -4.95 10.60 5.51
N VAL A 299 -5.02 11.92 5.52
CA VAL A 299 -6.01 12.70 6.24
C VAL A 299 -7.01 13.31 5.26
N PHE A 300 -8.28 12.97 5.44
CA PHE A 300 -9.39 13.40 4.60
C PHE A 300 -10.06 14.66 5.17
N MET A 301 -10.22 15.67 4.35
CA MET A 301 -10.75 16.98 4.69
C MET A 301 -11.98 17.24 3.83
N TYR A 302 -13.16 16.86 4.34
CA TYR A 302 -14.42 16.95 3.63
C TYR A 302 -15.52 17.54 4.53
N LEU A 303 -15.97 18.76 4.23
CA LEU A 303 -17.00 19.46 5.02
C LEU A 303 -18.37 18.77 4.91
N GLY A 304 -18.67 18.17 3.76
CA GLY A 304 -19.92 17.46 3.51
C GLY A 304 -20.14 16.23 4.40
N GLU A 305 -19.09 15.66 5.00
CA GLU A 305 -19.25 14.58 6.00
C GLU A 305 -20.00 15.03 7.26
N ALA A 306 -20.03 16.34 7.55
CA ALA A 306 -20.81 16.88 8.65
C ALA A 306 -22.33 16.84 8.41
N GLY A 307 -22.77 16.52 7.17
CA GLY A 307 -24.17 16.50 6.77
C GLY A 307 -24.83 17.86 7.03
N ASP A 308 -26.06 17.82 7.56
CA ASP A 308 -26.87 19.03 7.87
C ASP A 308 -26.46 19.72 9.17
N ASN A 309 -25.52 19.17 9.92
CA ASN A 309 -25.08 19.73 11.19
C ASN A 309 -24.14 20.92 10.98
N GLN A 310 -24.70 22.12 10.88
CA GLN A 310 -23.97 23.37 10.63
C GLN A 310 -22.92 23.68 11.72
N ARG A 311 -23.17 23.29 12.97
CA ARG A 311 -22.21 23.48 14.05
C ARG A 311 -21.00 22.58 13.86
N LEU A 312 -21.22 21.32 13.59
CA LEU A 312 -20.17 20.35 13.31
C LEU A 312 -19.35 20.78 12.08
N LYS A 313 -20.04 21.24 11.03
CA LYS A 313 -19.41 21.73 9.80
C LYS A 313 -18.49 22.95 10.07
N SER A 314 -18.94 23.89 10.88
CA SER A 314 -18.16 25.05 11.28
C SER A 314 -16.94 24.66 12.13
N ASP A 315 -17.09 23.73 13.05
CA ASP A 315 -16.01 23.22 13.88
C ASP A 315 -14.98 22.44 13.05
N LEU A 316 -15.45 21.62 12.10
CA LEU A 316 -14.60 20.92 11.14
C LEU A 316 -13.82 21.89 10.24
N ALA A 317 -14.44 22.99 9.81
CA ALA A 317 -13.79 24.01 9.02
C ALA A 317 -12.59 24.65 9.76
N ILE A 318 -12.69 24.86 11.07
CA ILE A 318 -11.58 25.38 11.90
C ILE A 318 -10.44 24.37 11.96
N ILE A 319 -10.75 23.07 12.10
CA ILE A 319 -9.73 22.00 12.11
C ILE A 319 -9.01 21.93 10.76
N ILE A 320 -9.76 21.97 9.64
CA ILE A 320 -9.21 21.98 8.28
C ILE A 320 -8.33 23.20 8.05
N GLU A 321 -8.80 24.39 8.46
CA GLU A 321 -8.02 25.63 8.37
C GLU A 321 -6.66 25.47 9.07
N GLU A 322 -6.67 24.98 10.30
CA GLU A 322 -5.44 24.82 11.07
C GLU A 322 -4.53 23.73 10.49
N MET A 323 -5.08 22.62 10.00
CA MET A 323 -4.30 21.57 9.31
C MET A 323 -3.58 22.14 8.09
N LEU A 324 -4.26 22.93 7.26
CA LEU A 324 -3.68 23.57 6.09
C LEU A 324 -2.64 24.63 6.46
N ARG A 325 -2.88 25.44 7.51
CA ARG A 325 -1.92 26.45 8.00
C ARG A 325 -0.62 25.81 8.46
N GLN A 326 -0.70 24.75 9.25
CA GLN A 326 0.49 24.07 9.75
C GLN A 326 1.21 23.31 8.63
N ARG A 327 0.48 22.72 7.68
CA ARG A 327 1.10 22.12 6.50
C ARG A 327 1.79 23.17 5.63
N TYR A 328 1.20 24.34 5.45
CA TYR A 328 1.84 25.47 4.74
C TYR A 328 3.14 25.90 5.42
N GLN A 329 3.18 25.92 6.74
CA GLN A 329 4.39 26.17 7.52
C GLN A 329 5.42 25.07 7.30
N GLY A 330 5.02 23.80 7.40
CA GLY A 330 5.87 22.61 7.37
C GLY A 330 6.41 22.25 8.75
N VAL A 331 7.40 21.36 8.78
CA VAL A 331 8.12 20.95 10.00
C VAL A 331 9.59 21.28 9.86
N LYS A 332 10.29 21.51 10.96
CA LYS A 332 11.75 21.72 10.94
C LYS A 332 12.46 20.38 10.96
N ASN A 333 13.42 20.22 10.07
CA ASN A 333 14.36 19.11 10.15
C ASN A 333 15.44 19.35 11.23
N GLU A 334 16.37 18.43 11.41
CA GLU A 334 17.49 18.53 12.36
C GLU A 334 18.41 19.75 12.14
N ALA A 335 18.51 20.22 10.91
CA ALA A 335 19.25 21.43 10.57
C ALA A 335 18.45 22.73 10.80
N GLY A 336 17.22 22.65 11.35
CA GLY A 336 16.35 23.79 11.60
C GLY A 336 15.66 24.36 10.36
N VAL A 337 15.75 23.68 9.23
CA VAL A 337 15.13 24.10 7.95
C VAL A 337 13.69 23.63 7.88
N TRP A 338 12.77 24.50 7.45
CA TRP A 338 11.37 24.15 7.23
C TRP A 338 11.19 23.31 5.98
N ILE A 339 10.80 22.05 6.15
CA ILE A 339 10.56 21.08 5.08
C ILE A 339 9.09 20.67 5.01
N THR A 340 8.70 20.05 3.90
CA THR A 340 7.42 19.35 3.77
C THR A 340 7.59 17.91 4.25
N PRO A 341 6.90 17.46 5.31
CA PRO A 341 6.95 16.07 5.72
C PRO A 341 6.24 15.19 4.70
N ALA A 342 6.71 13.96 4.53
CA ALA A 342 6.10 12.98 3.62
C ALA A 342 4.66 12.63 4.03
N PHE A 343 4.40 12.58 5.34
CA PHE A 343 3.09 12.27 5.94
C PHE A 343 2.70 13.31 6.99
N PRO A 344 1.39 13.41 7.30
CA PRO A 344 0.25 12.78 6.61
C PRO A 344 0.09 13.30 5.18
N LYS A 345 -0.37 12.46 4.24
CA LYS A 345 -0.90 12.94 2.97
C LYS A 345 -2.24 13.61 3.22
N LEU A 346 -2.51 14.72 2.55
CA LEU A 346 -3.74 15.48 2.73
C LEU A 346 -4.61 15.39 1.49
N ILE A 347 -5.89 15.11 1.66
CA ILE A 347 -6.90 15.14 0.60
C ILE A 347 -7.95 16.17 0.96
N TYR A 348 -8.18 17.13 0.07
CA TYR A 348 -9.16 18.19 0.22
C TYR A 348 -10.28 18.06 -0.80
N VAL A 349 -11.54 18.06 -0.33
CA VAL A 349 -12.70 17.92 -1.19
C VAL A 349 -13.19 19.29 -1.64
N LEU A 350 -13.36 19.46 -2.96
CA LEU A 350 -13.96 20.62 -3.58
C LEU A 350 -15.48 20.42 -3.65
N GLU A 351 -16.20 21.31 -2.95
CA GLU A 351 -17.64 21.30 -2.74
C GLU A 351 -18.27 22.60 -3.23
N GLU A 352 -19.59 22.66 -3.41
CA GLU A 352 -20.26 23.86 -3.90
C GLU A 352 -20.07 25.08 -3.00
N ASP A 353 -20.00 24.88 -1.69
CA ASP A 353 -19.85 25.96 -0.69
C ASP A 353 -18.39 26.35 -0.40
N ASN A 354 -17.42 25.72 -1.07
CA ASN A 354 -16.01 26.10 -0.94
C ASN A 354 -15.27 26.38 -2.25
N VAL A 355 -15.86 26.08 -3.41
CA VAL A 355 -15.15 26.16 -4.71
C VAL A 355 -15.30 27.50 -5.41
N ARG A 356 -16.29 28.31 -5.05
CA ARG A 356 -16.58 29.60 -5.70
C ARG A 356 -16.35 30.77 -4.75
N GLU A 357 -15.88 31.88 -5.29
CA GLU A 357 -15.76 33.12 -4.55
C GLU A 357 -17.14 33.59 -4.04
N GLY A 358 -17.18 34.08 -2.80
CA GLY A 358 -18.41 34.46 -2.12
C GLY A 358 -19.12 33.34 -1.35
N THR A 359 -18.72 32.09 -1.51
CA THR A 359 -19.25 30.99 -0.69
C THR A 359 -18.61 30.95 0.71
N PRO A 360 -19.29 30.40 1.73
CA PRO A 360 -18.87 30.49 3.13
C PRO A 360 -17.47 29.94 3.41
N TYR A 361 -17.05 28.91 2.70
CA TYR A 361 -15.81 28.19 2.96
C TYR A 361 -14.76 28.35 1.85
N PHE A 362 -14.95 29.28 0.89
CA PHE A 362 -13.97 29.53 -0.19
C PHE A 362 -12.59 29.93 0.33
N TYR A 363 -12.51 30.52 1.52
CA TYR A 363 -11.25 30.87 2.15
C TYR A 363 -10.35 29.64 2.43
N LEU A 364 -10.96 28.47 2.70
CA LEU A 364 -10.24 27.21 2.87
C LEU A 364 -9.61 26.75 1.54
N THR A 365 -10.34 26.86 0.44
CA THR A 365 -9.81 26.53 -0.90
C THR A 365 -8.68 27.45 -1.29
N LYS A 366 -8.79 28.76 -1.00
CA LYS A 366 -7.66 29.70 -1.19
C LYS A 366 -6.44 29.32 -0.35
N LEU A 367 -6.65 28.88 0.89
CA LEU A 367 -5.57 28.42 1.76
C LEU A 367 -4.98 27.10 1.25
N ALA A 368 -5.80 26.15 0.83
CA ALA A 368 -5.37 24.89 0.23
C ALA A 368 -4.52 25.14 -1.03
N ALA A 369 -4.96 26.02 -1.93
CA ALA A 369 -4.21 26.40 -3.12
C ALA A 369 -2.84 27.03 -2.79
N LYS A 370 -2.77 27.92 -1.77
CA LYS A 370 -1.49 28.46 -1.27
C LYS A 370 -0.59 27.35 -0.72
N CYS A 371 -1.17 26.40 0.00
CA CYS A 371 -0.45 25.24 0.53
C CYS A 371 0.11 24.40 -0.61
N THR A 372 -0.69 24.09 -1.63
CA THR A 372 -0.27 23.33 -2.80
C THR A 372 0.87 24.03 -3.55
N ALA A 373 0.76 25.33 -3.78
CA ALA A 373 1.80 26.10 -4.45
C ALA A 373 3.17 26.06 -3.74
N LYS A 374 3.18 25.89 -2.41
CA LYS A 374 4.41 25.86 -1.61
C LYS A 374 4.88 24.46 -1.26
N ARG A 375 3.95 23.52 -1.06
CA ARG A 375 4.19 22.20 -0.45
C ARG A 375 3.77 21.02 -1.32
N MET A 376 3.15 21.28 -2.47
CA MET A 376 2.61 20.28 -3.39
C MET A 376 1.52 19.37 -2.78
N VAL A 377 0.88 19.82 -1.73
CA VAL A 377 -0.25 19.18 -1.03
C VAL A 377 -1.24 20.27 -0.57
N PRO A 378 -2.53 19.98 -0.42
CA PRO A 378 -3.23 18.70 -0.54
C PRO A 378 -3.47 18.26 -1.97
N ASP A 379 -3.85 16.95 -2.15
CA ASP A 379 -4.52 16.49 -3.35
C ASP A 379 -6.00 16.86 -3.30
N TYR A 380 -6.65 16.95 -4.46
CA TYR A 380 -8.02 17.43 -4.56
C TYR A 380 -8.95 16.34 -5.08
N ILE A 381 -10.14 16.24 -4.48
CA ILE A 381 -11.26 15.43 -4.96
C ILE A 381 -12.42 16.36 -5.27
N SER A 382 -13.05 16.22 -6.45
CA SER A 382 -14.30 16.92 -6.77
C SER A 382 -15.48 16.10 -6.26
N GLU A 383 -16.22 16.63 -5.28
CA GLU A 383 -17.48 16.06 -4.80
C GLU A 383 -18.43 15.77 -5.95
N LYS A 384 -18.69 16.77 -6.79
CA LYS A 384 -19.59 16.67 -7.93
C LYS A 384 -19.20 15.52 -8.86
N LYS A 385 -17.91 15.43 -9.24
CA LYS A 385 -17.46 14.36 -10.13
C LYS A 385 -17.53 12.99 -9.49
N MET A 386 -17.21 12.89 -8.23
CA MET A 386 -17.30 11.63 -7.51
C MET A 386 -18.74 11.13 -7.43
N ARG A 387 -19.71 12.03 -7.17
CA ARG A 387 -21.14 11.72 -7.19
C ARG A 387 -21.60 11.33 -8.60
N GLU A 388 -21.23 12.09 -9.64
CA GLU A 388 -21.58 11.78 -11.04
C GLU A 388 -21.13 10.38 -11.45
N TYR A 389 -19.90 9.99 -11.16
CA TYR A 389 -19.38 8.67 -11.50
C TYR A 389 -20.10 7.53 -10.79
N LYS A 390 -20.61 7.76 -9.60
CA LYS A 390 -21.35 6.76 -8.83
C LYS A 390 -22.82 6.69 -9.25
N LEU A 391 -23.47 7.83 -9.47
CA LEU A 391 -24.87 7.92 -9.88
C LEU A 391 -25.11 7.50 -11.34
N SER A 392 -24.11 7.66 -12.24
CA SER A 392 -24.23 7.30 -13.66
C SER A 392 -24.50 5.81 -13.92
N LYS A 393 -24.41 4.97 -12.89
CA LYS A 393 -24.64 3.52 -12.97
C LYS A 393 -25.98 3.06 -12.39
N GLY A 394 -26.96 3.96 -12.24
CA GLY A 394 -28.30 3.63 -11.74
C GLY A 394 -28.37 3.46 -10.22
N GLU A 395 -27.45 4.06 -9.50
CA GLU A 395 -27.49 4.08 -8.03
C GLU A 395 -28.51 5.09 -7.52
N THR A 396 -29.25 4.71 -6.48
CA THR A 396 -30.16 5.60 -5.76
C THR A 396 -29.39 6.60 -4.90
N GLU A 397 -29.95 7.78 -4.69
CA GLU A 397 -29.45 8.79 -3.75
C GLU A 397 -29.11 8.14 -2.39
N GLY A 398 -27.91 8.41 -1.86
CA GLY A 398 -27.42 7.82 -0.62
C GLY A 398 -26.38 6.69 -0.81
N HIS A 399 -26.30 6.08 -1.99
CA HIS A 399 -25.28 5.07 -2.31
C HIS A 399 -24.03 5.66 -3.00
N GLY A 400 -24.12 6.92 -3.41
CA GLY A 400 -23.08 7.67 -4.12
C GLY A 400 -22.31 8.67 -3.25
N ASP A 401 -22.21 8.46 -1.94
CA ASP A 401 -21.53 9.39 -1.05
C ASP A 401 -20.03 9.50 -1.35
N VAL A 402 -19.51 10.70 -1.13
CA VAL A 402 -18.08 10.97 -1.22
C VAL A 402 -17.40 10.42 0.02
N TYR A 403 -16.40 9.59 -0.19
CA TYR A 403 -15.56 9.02 0.87
C TYR A 403 -14.09 9.02 0.45
N THR A 404 -13.20 8.89 1.42
CA THR A 404 -11.76 8.93 1.17
C THR A 404 -11.30 7.71 0.37
N CYS A 405 -10.27 7.92 -0.45
CA CYS A 405 -9.45 6.82 -0.94
C CYS A 405 -8.54 6.30 0.18
N MET A 406 -7.99 5.12 -0.02
CA MET A 406 -6.90 4.60 0.78
C MET A 406 -5.59 5.34 0.50
N GLY A 407 -4.59 5.15 1.31
CA GLY A 407 -3.29 5.80 1.21
C GLY A 407 -2.65 5.72 -0.18
N CYS A 408 -2.86 4.61 -0.89
CA CYS A 408 -2.40 4.36 -2.26
C CYS A 408 -3.31 4.93 -3.37
N ARG A 409 -4.31 5.73 -3.06
CA ARG A 409 -5.36 6.27 -3.97
C ARG A 409 -6.34 5.23 -4.52
N SER A 410 -6.34 4.02 -3.98
CA SER A 410 -7.38 3.02 -4.27
C SER A 410 -8.69 3.39 -3.58
N PHE A 411 -9.81 3.22 -4.27
CA PHE A 411 -11.14 3.38 -3.70
C PHE A 411 -11.78 2.02 -3.47
N LEU A 412 -12.33 1.83 -2.28
CA LEU A 412 -13.15 0.66 -1.97
C LEU A 412 -14.51 0.81 -2.63
N THR A 413 -14.76 0.07 -3.70
CA THR A 413 -16.09 0.04 -4.31
C THR A 413 -17.09 -0.64 -3.39
N PRO A 414 -18.32 -0.08 -3.23
CA PRO A 414 -19.37 -0.77 -2.52
C PRO A 414 -19.73 -2.09 -3.20
N ASP A 415 -19.99 -3.14 -2.42
CA ASP A 415 -20.62 -4.35 -2.96
C ASP A 415 -22.09 -4.06 -3.28
N ARG A 416 -22.49 -4.35 -4.52
CA ARG A 416 -23.82 -4.10 -5.06
C ARG A 416 -24.68 -5.38 -5.13
N SER A 417 -24.16 -6.50 -4.64
CA SER A 417 -24.88 -7.79 -4.66
C SER A 417 -26.06 -7.87 -3.70
N GLY A 418 -26.38 -6.79 -2.98
CA GLY A 418 -27.54 -6.68 -2.08
C GLY A 418 -27.26 -7.04 -0.63
N ASN A 419 -26.11 -7.67 -0.33
CA ASN A 419 -25.77 -8.11 1.04
C ASN A 419 -24.54 -7.37 1.61
N GLY A 420 -23.96 -6.44 0.86
CA GLY A 420 -22.65 -5.85 1.17
C GLY A 420 -22.61 -4.98 2.43
N TRP A 421 -23.74 -4.42 2.83
CA TRP A 421 -23.81 -3.52 3.97
C TRP A 421 -24.14 -4.22 5.30
N ASP A 422 -24.68 -5.42 5.26
CA ASP A 422 -25.05 -6.18 6.45
C ASP A 422 -23.84 -6.53 7.33
N ASN A 423 -22.67 -6.69 6.72
CA ASN A 423 -21.44 -6.97 7.46
C ASN A 423 -20.94 -5.80 8.30
N ILE A 424 -21.36 -4.58 7.96
CA ILE A 424 -21.06 -3.35 8.71
C ILE A 424 -22.06 -3.14 9.84
N ALA A 425 -23.24 -3.79 9.79
CA ALA A 425 -24.30 -3.69 10.77
C ALA A 425 -23.88 -4.10 12.20
N ASN A 426 -22.81 -4.85 12.34
CA ASN A 426 -22.24 -5.23 13.64
C ASN A 426 -21.42 -4.12 14.31
N ALA A 427 -21.17 -2.98 13.66
CA ALA A 427 -20.56 -1.84 14.29
C ALA A 427 -21.47 -1.32 15.41
N LYS A 428 -20.91 -1.01 16.58
CA LYS A 428 -21.68 -0.65 17.80
C LYS A 428 -22.66 0.52 17.61
N ASN A 429 -22.39 1.40 16.65
CA ASN A 429 -23.22 2.58 16.34
C ASN A 429 -23.79 2.51 14.92
N TYR A 430 -24.07 1.33 14.41
CA TYR A 430 -24.69 1.21 13.11
C TYR A 430 -26.10 1.82 13.09
N ASP A 431 -26.32 2.78 12.20
CA ASP A 431 -27.56 3.53 12.05
C ASP A 431 -28.39 3.14 10.80
N GLY A 432 -28.04 2.02 10.17
CA GLY A 432 -28.68 1.54 8.93
C GLY A 432 -28.15 2.18 7.65
N LYS A 433 -27.19 3.12 7.75
CA LYS A 433 -26.59 3.78 6.57
C LYS A 433 -25.28 3.11 6.16
N PRO A 434 -24.97 3.12 4.86
CA PRO A 434 -23.67 2.63 4.39
C PRO A 434 -22.51 3.36 5.08
N LYS A 435 -21.55 2.60 5.61
CA LYS A 435 -20.34 3.14 6.25
C LYS A 435 -19.11 2.74 5.43
N TYR A 436 -18.26 3.71 5.17
CA TYR A 436 -17.02 3.48 4.42
C TYR A 436 -15.84 3.19 5.34
N TYR A 437 -15.84 3.75 6.53
CA TYR A 437 -14.79 3.52 7.54
C TYR A 437 -14.99 2.16 8.24
N GLY A 438 -13.87 1.53 8.57
CA GLY A 438 -13.83 0.15 9.06
C GLY A 438 -13.65 -0.88 7.94
N ARG A 439 -13.45 -0.44 6.69
CA ARG A 439 -13.22 -1.29 5.51
C ARG A 439 -11.73 -1.34 5.17
N PHE A 440 -11.32 -2.38 4.45
CA PHE A 440 -9.92 -2.61 4.13
C PHE A 440 -9.70 -3.24 2.75
N ASN A 441 -8.46 -3.12 2.26
CA ASN A 441 -7.98 -3.79 1.06
C ASN A 441 -7.13 -5.00 1.45
N GLN A 442 -7.47 -6.17 0.94
CA GLN A 442 -6.76 -7.41 1.24
C GLN A 442 -5.37 -7.48 0.59
N GLY A 443 -5.19 -6.81 -0.55
CA GLY A 443 -3.91 -6.73 -1.25
C GLY A 443 -4.05 -6.29 -2.70
N VAL A 444 -2.90 -6.09 -3.35
CA VAL A 444 -2.80 -5.54 -4.70
C VAL A 444 -1.97 -6.45 -5.59
N VAL A 445 -2.40 -6.59 -6.84
CA VAL A 445 -1.61 -7.13 -7.95
C VAL A 445 -1.75 -6.18 -9.13
N THR A 446 -0.65 -5.88 -9.83
CA THR A 446 -0.66 -4.97 -10.99
C THR A 446 -0.37 -5.75 -12.27
N ILE A 447 -1.19 -5.51 -13.32
CA ILE A 447 -0.96 -6.02 -14.67
C ILE A 447 -0.06 -5.05 -15.46
N ASN A 448 0.91 -5.59 -16.18
CA ASN A 448 1.79 -4.83 -17.07
C ASN A 448 1.17 -4.70 -18.46
N LEU A 449 0.49 -3.59 -18.72
CA LEU A 449 -0.15 -3.34 -20.03
C LEU A 449 0.86 -3.05 -21.14
N VAL A 450 2.08 -2.61 -20.81
CA VAL A 450 3.15 -2.45 -21.80
C VAL A 450 3.57 -3.81 -22.33
N ASP A 451 3.71 -4.82 -21.47
CA ASP A 451 4.00 -6.19 -21.89
C ASP A 451 2.88 -6.75 -22.79
N VAL A 452 1.61 -6.55 -22.42
CA VAL A 452 0.46 -6.96 -23.23
C VAL A 452 0.54 -6.33 -24.63
N ALA A 453 0.77 -5.02 -24.69
CA ALA A 453 0.83 -4.27 -25.95
C ALA A 453 2.00 -4.69 -26.84
N LEU A 454 3.19 -4.82 -26.28
CA LEU A 454 4.38 -5.23 -27.03
C LEU A 454 4.27 -6.68 -27.52
N SER A 455 3.77 -7.58 -26.68
CA SER A 455 3.57 -8.99 -26.99
C SER A 455 2.50 -9.22 -28.07
N SER A 456 1.54 -8.29 -28.23
CA SER A 456 0.52 -8.37 -29.27
C SER A 456 1.08 -8.09 -30.67
N GLY A 457 2.21 -7.38 -30.78
CA GLY A 457 2.81 -7.00 -32.07
C GLY A 457 1.95 -6.03 -32.90
N GLY A 458 1.04 -5.29 -32.23
CA GLY A 458 0.12 -4.35 -32.88
C GLY A 458 -1.20 -4.97 -33.37
N ASP A 459 -1.42 -6.25 -33.12
CA ASP A 459 -2.67 -6.94 -33.41
C ASP A 459 -3.64 -6.79 -32.24
N PHE A 460 -4.82 -6.17 -32.46
CA PHE A 460 -5.82 -5.91 -31.41
C PHE A 460 -6.51 -7.19 -30.90
N ASP A 461 -6.78 -8.16 -31.74
CA ASP A 461 -7.42 -9.41 -31.32
C ASP A 461 -6.46 -10.20 -30.43
N ARG A 462 -5.18 -10.23 -30.82
CA ARG A 462 -4.12 -10.81 -30.01
C ARG A 462 -3.88 -10.04 -28.71
N PHE A 463 -4.01 -8.70 -28.72
CA PHE A 463 -3.92 -7.88 -27.52
C PHE A 463 -4.97 -8.30 -26.48
N TRP A 464 -6.23 -8.39 -26.87
CA TRP A 464 -7.30 -8.75 -25.95
C TRP A 464 -7.17 -10.18 -25.45
N LYS A 465 -6.75 -11.11 -26.28
CA LYS A 465 -6.47 -12.48 -25.86
C LYS A 465 -5.37 -12.54 -24.80
N ILE A 466 -4.25 -11.86 -25.02
CA ILE A 466 -3.15 -11.79 -24.04
C ILE A 466 -3.61 -11.06 -22.77
N PHE A 467 -4.39 -10.00 -22.90
CA PHE A 467 -4.93 -9.27 -21.77
C PHE A 467 -5.80 -10.17 -20.87
N ASP A 468 -6.70 -10.93 -21.46
CA ASP A 468 -7.58 -11.85 -20.71
C ASP A 468 -6.74 -12.95 -20.00
N GLU A 469 -5.76 -13.54 -20.68
CA GLU A 469 -4.83 -14.51 -20.06
C GLU A 469 -4.08 -13.91 -18.85
N ARG A 470 -3.61 -12.65 -18.96
CA ARG A 470 -2.94 -11.94 -17.87
C ARG A 470 -3.89 -11.57 -16.73
N LEU A 471 -5.13 -11.23 -17.07
CA LEU A 471 -6.17 -10.91 -16.10
C LEU A 471 -6.52 -12.13 -15.25
N ASP A 472 -6.66 -13.32 -15.84
CA ASP A 472 -6.87 -14.57 -15.13
C ASP A 472 -5.71 -14.89 -14.17
N LEU A 473 -4.48 -14.62 -14.61
CA LEU A 473 -3.30 -14.78 -13.77
C LEU A 473 -3.28 -13.78 -12.59
N CYS A 474 -3.67 -12.52 -12.84
CA CYS A 474 -3.85 -11.53 -11.77
C CYS A 474 -4.93 -11.96 -10.78
N HIS A 475 -6.05 -12.51 -11.26
CA HIS A 475 -7.10 -13.04 -10.40
C HIS A 475 -6.57 -14.19 -9.53
N THR A 476 -5.83 -15.13 -10.10
CA THR A 476 -5.20 -16.22 -9.35
C THR A 476 -4.28 -15.69 -8.25
N ALA A 477 -3.44 -14.70 -8.58
CA ALA A 477 -2.54 -14.06 -7.63
C ALA A 477 -3.28 -13.31 -6.51
N LEU A 478 -4.37 -12.59 -6.84
CA LEU A 478 -5.23 -11.92 -5.86
C LEU A 478 -5.95 -12.92 -4.95
N MET A 479 -6.39 -14.07 -5.49
CA MET A 479 -7.00 -15.12 -4.69
C MET A 479 -6.00 -15.79 -3.73
N CYS A 480 -4.71 -15.78 -4.02
CA CYS A 480 -3.69 -16.20 -3.05
C CYS A 480 -3.72 -15.30 -1.81
N ARG A 481 -3.83 -13.96 -1.99
CA ARG A 481 -3.96 -13.01 -0.86
C ARG A 481 -5.24 -13.25 -0.07
N HIS A 482 -6.36 -13.39 -0.74
CA HIS A 482 -7.64 -13.69 -0.11
C HIS A 482 -7.57 -14.98 0.72
N ASN A 483 -7.04 -16.05 0.15
CA ASN A 483 -6.93 -17.35 0.82
C ASN A 483 -5.93 -17.31 1.99
N ARG A 484 -4.89 -16.43 1.92
CA ARG A 484 -3.94 -16.26 3.01
C ARG A 484 -4.57 -15.67 4.26
N LEU A 485 -5.57 -14.82 4.10
CA LEU A 485 -6.29 -14.19 5.21
C LEU A 485 -7.38 -15.08 5.83
N LYS A 486 -7.89 -16.08 5.08
CA LYS A 486 -8.91 -17.00 5.60
C LYS A 486 -8.42 -17.74 6.85
N GLY A 487 -9.31 -17.87 7.83
CA GLY A 487 -9.03 -18.53 9.09
C GLY A 487 -8.16 -17.73 10.05
N THR A 488 -7.75 -16.50 9.69
CA THR A 488 -7.04 -15.62 10.61
C THR A 488 -7.96 -15.28 11.79
N LEU A 489 -7.45 -15.49 13.01
CA LEU A 489 -8.21 -15.16 14.21
C LEU A 489 -8.07 -13.67 14.55
N SER A 490 -9.10 -13.11 15.14
CA SER A 490 -9.13 -11.70 15.56
C SER A 490 -8.00 -11.33 16.53
N ASP A 491 -7.42 -12.32 17.20
CA ASP A 491 -6.26 -12.17 18.09
C ASP A 491 -4.96 -11.81 17.36
N ALA A 492 -4.88 -12.03 16.04
CA ALA A 492 -3.68 -11.69 15.26
C ALA A 492 -3.40 -10.18 15.24
N ALA A 493 -4.47 -9.37 15.24
CA ALA A 493 -4.38 -7.92 15.26
C ALA A 493 -5.59 -7.31 16.02
N PRO A 494 -5.61 -7.35 17.36
CA PRO A 494 -6.78 -6.94 18.15
C PRO A 494 -7.24 -5.51 17.87
N ILE A 495 -6.32 -4.57 17.65
CA ILE A 495 -6.65 -3.18 17.33
C ILE A 495 -7.52 -3.07 16.07
N LEU A 496 -7.27 -3.94 15.08
CA LEU A 496 -8.01 -3.97 13.82
C LEU A 496 -9.35 -4.70 13.98
N TRP A 497 -9.30 -5.90 14.57
CA TRP A 497 -10.40 -6.85 14.49
C TRP A 497 -11.32 -6.89 15.70
N GLN A 498 -10.85 -6.47 16.90
CA GLN A 498 -11.61 -6.54 18.16
C GLN A 498 -11.99 -5.16 18.70
N TYR A 499 -11.13 -4.13 18.51
CA TYR A 499 -11.22 -2.87 19.24
C TYR A 499 -11.67 -1.68 18.38
N GLY A 500 -12.13 -1.91 17.18
CA GLY A 500 -12.94 -0.97 16.42
C GLY A 500 -12.26 -0.26 15.25
N ALA A 501 -10.96 -0.45 14.99
CA ALA A 501 -10.32 0.19 13.83
C ALA A 501 -10.96 -0.27 12.52
N LEU A 502 -11.23 -1.56 12.37
CA LEU A 502 -11.97 -2.15 11.25
C LEU A 502 -13.25 -2.86 11.71
N ALA A 503 -13.20 -3.59 12.80
CA ALA A 503 -14.33 -4.37 13.29
C ALA A 503 -14.34 -4.45 14.83
N ARG A 504 -15.41 -5.05 15.38
CA ARG A 504 -15.53 -5.43 16.79
C ARG A 504 -15.95 -6.90 16.89
N LEU A 505 -15.06 -7.78 16.42
CA LEU A 505 -15.21 -9.22 16.56
C LEU A 505 -14.93 -9.65 17.99
N GLN A 506 -15.45 -10.84 18.35
CA GLN A 506 -15.10 -11.46 19.61
C GLN A 506 -13.66 -11.99 19.57
N LYS A 507 -13.04 -12.13 20.72
CA LYS A 507 -11.72 -12.75 20.85
C LYS A 507 -11.76 -14.19 20.31
N GLY A 508 -10.79 -14.56 19.46
CA GLY A 508 -10.72 -15.87 18.82
C GLY A 508 -11.70 -16.09 17.66
N GLU A 509 -12.49 -15.07 17.29
CA GLU A 509 -13.39 -15.15 16.13
C GLU A 509 -12.59 -15.00 14.84
N PRO A 510 -12.83 -15.87 13.81
CA PRO A 510 -12.17 -15.72 12.51
C PRO A 510 -12.69 -14.51 11.75
N ILE A 511 -11.80 -13.85 10.98
CA ILE A 511 -12.13 -12.66 10.19
C ILE A 511 -12.86 -12.97 8.88
N ASP A 512 -13.15 -14.23 8.59
CA ASP A 512 -13.65 -14.70 7.29
C ASP A 512 -14.86 -13.93 6.78
N LYS A 513 -15.80 -13.59 7.68
CA LYS A 513 -16.98 -12.80 7.30
C LYS A 513 -16.66 -11.38 6.81
N LEU A 514 -15.48 -10.86 7.12
CA LEU A 514 -15.02 -9.54 6.69
C LEU A 514 -14.31 -9.58 5.32
N LEU A 515 -14.05 -10.76 4.79
CA LEU A 515 -13.40 -10.93 3.48
C LEU A 515 -14.37 -10.82 2.31
N TYR A 516 -15.67 -10.72 2.58
CA TYR A 516 -16.76 -10.71 1.60
C TYR A 516 -17.73 -9.55 1.86
N GLY A 517 -18.71 -9.42 0.99
CA GLY A 517 -19.88 -8.57 1.20
C GLY A 517 -19.54 -7.07 1.29
N GLY A 518 -18.58 -6.59 0.51
CA GLY A 518 -18.21 -5.17 0.46
C GLY A 518 -17.46 -4.65 1.69
N TYR A 519 -17.20 -5.49 2.70
CA TYR A 519 -16.41 -5.11 3.87
C TYR A 519 -14.93 -4.92 3.50
N SER A 520 -14.42 -5.74 2.61
CA SER A 520 -13.09 -5.62 2.05
C SER A 520 -13.08 -5.86 0.54
N THR A 521 -12.00 -5.47 -0.11
CA THR A 521 -11.77 -5.68 -1.54
C THR A 521 -10.39 -6.25 -1.80
N ILE A 522 -10.23 -6.83 -2.99
CA ILE A 522 -8.93 -7.07 -3.63
C ILE A 522 -8.76 -6.02 -4.72
N SER A 523 -7.54 -5.55 -4.94
CA SER A 523 -7.28 -4.45 -5.89
C SER A 523 -6.41 -4.90 -7.04
N LEU A 524 -6.87 -4.61 -8.27
CA LEU A 524 -6.09 -4.77 -9.49
C LEU A 524 -5.53 -3.40 -9.90
N GLY A 525 -4.21 -3.31 -10.00
CA GLY A 525 -3.51 -2.16 -10.54
C GLY A 525 -3.22 -2.32 -12.03
N TYR A 526 -3.01 -1.19 -12.69
CA TYR A 526 -2.60 -1.12 -14.10
C TYR A 526 -1.34 -0.29 -14.23
N ALA A 527 -0.35 -0.79 -14.99
CA ALA A 527 0.86 -0.04 -15.33
C ALA A 527 0.97 0.09 -16.83
N GLY A 528 1.43 1.27 -17.31
CA GLY A 528 1.71 1.52 -18.70
C GLY A 528 0.54 2.07 -19.55
N ILE A 529 -0.45 2.73 -18.93
CA ILE A 529 -1.49 3.46 -19.65
C ILE A 529 -0.97 4.84 -20.01
N GLU A 530 -0.90 5.14 -21.31
CA GLU A 530 -0.65 6.49 -21.83
C GLU A 530 -1.93 7.00 -22.51
N LEU A 531 -2.53 8.07 -21.98
CA LEU A 531 -3.69 8.70 -22.61
C LEU A 531 -3.23 9.78 -23.59
N HIS A 532 -3.41 9.51 -24.88
CA HIS A 532 -3.33 10.55 -25.92
C HIS A 532 -4.67 11.32 -25.93
N HIS A 533 -4.68 12.53 -25.37
CA HIS A 533 -5.75 13.46 -25.71
C HIS A 533 -5.57 13.90 -27.17
N PRO A 534 -6.64 13.82 -28.02
CA PRO A 534 -6.60 14.53 -29.28
C PRO A 534 -6.33 16.01 -28.95
N PRO A 535 -5.48 16.70 -29.73
CA PRO A 535 -5.12 18.08 -29.41
C PRO A 535 -6.40 18.92 -29.38
N LEU A 536 -6.74 19.47 -28.24
CA LEU A 536 -7.50 20.71 -28.19
C LEU A 536 -6.78 21.65 -29.14
N GLN A 537 -7.46 22.15 -30.19
CA GLN A 537 -6.93 22.94 -31.27
C GLN A 537 -5.78 23.86 -30.84
N THR A 538 -4.59 23.32 -30.76
CA THR A 538 -3.33 24.00 -30.56
C THR A 538 -2.58 24.03 -31.87
N PRO A 539 -1.82 25.07 -32.15
CA PRO A 539 -1.16 25.23 -33.44
C PRO A 539 -0.30 24.02 -33.82
N PRO A 540 -0.11 23.74 -35.09
CA PRO A 540 0.63 22.56 -35.54
C PRO A 540 2.05 22.58 -34.96
N GLY A 541 2.36 21.57 -34.13
CA GLY A 541 3.71 21.34 -33.59
C GLY A 541 3.83 21.09 -32.07
N ALA A 542 2.79 21.26 -31.28
CA ALA A 542 2.87 20.98 -29.82
C ALA A 542 2.19 19.64 -29.45
N VAL A 543 2.98 18.65 -29.14
CA VAL A 543 2.51 17.37 -28.60
C VAL A 543 2.62 17.44 -27.09
N HIS A 544 1.50 17.58 -26.37
CA HIS A 544 1.46 17.43 -24.92
C HIS A 544 1.27 15.95 -24.55
N ARG A 545 2.30 15.33 -24.01
CA ARG A 545 2.23 14.02 -23.37
C ARG A 545 1.92 14.20 -21.89
N GLN A 546 0.70 13.88 -21.49
CA GLN A 546 0.41 13.71 -20.06
C GLN A 546 0.61 12.23 -19.69
N ARG A 547 1.62 11.95 -18.89
CA ARG A 547 1.78 10.64 -18.25
C ARG A 547 0.93 10.64 -16.99
N LEU A 548 -0.11 9.80 -16.96
CA LEU A 548 -0.81 9.45 -15.72
C LEU A 548 -0.07 8.24 -15.11
N TYR A 549 0.62 8.47 -14.02
CA TYR A 549 1.02 7.40 -13.11
C TYR A 549 -0.17 7.10 -12.20
N LEU A 550 -0.80 5.96 -12.40
CA LEU A 550 -1.79 5.41 -11.49
C LEU A 550 -1.08 4.60 -10.41
#